data_66fbe430c57a4376bac0df288a716997
#
_entry.id   66fbe430c57a4376bac0df288a716997
#
_cell.length_a   1.000
_cell.length_b   1.000
_cell.length_c   1.000
_cell.angle_alpha   90.00
_cell.angle_beta   90.00
_cell.angle_gamma   90.00
#
_symmetry.space_group_name_H-M   'P 1'
#
loop_
_entity.id
_entity.type
_entity.pdbx_description
1 polymer ?
#
loop_
_entity_poly.entity_id
_entity_poly.type
_entity_poly.pdbx_seq_one_letter_code
_entity_poly.pdbx_strand_id
1 'polypeptide(L)'
;MDRLSAMALLVKVTELGSMSAAARALNMPLTTVSRHIGELESALGVRLLARTTRKLTLTDAGVDYVAAARRILEEVENAERQATGEYQEPKGELVISAPTMFGRQHVLPVISEFIARYPQIRVRLLLSDRNADLVSDHVDLAVRIGDLADSSMVATRLGTMRIVACAHPALLAKYGEPQRPRDLAALPIIHIESPMPYRGWRFRAAEREDQLINLPPVLSVTTPESAADAARLGVGVARLLHYQALDGLRHGELRLLLENVEPDPAPVHLLYTARDLAPLKLRKFIDFAAPALRQALLRIAGAA
;
A
#
# COMPACT_ATOMS: atom_id res chain seq x y z
N MET A 1 3.47 0.79 38.22
CA MET A 1 2.31 0.95 37.28
C MET A 1 2.18 -0.31 36.47
N ASP A 2 0.95 -0.74 36.14
CA ASP A 2 0.80 -1.89 35.24
C ASP A 2 1.28 -1.54 33.82
N ARG A 3 1.58 -2.58 33.03
CA ARG A 3 2.21 -2.37 31.70
C ARG A 3 1.29 -1.68 30.70
N LEU A 4 -0.02 -1.95 30.75
CA LEU A 4 -0.99 -1.31 29.84
C LEU A 4 -1.13 0.19 30.16
N SER A 5 -1.20 0.56 31.43
CA SER A 5 -1.20 1.97 31.86
C SER A 5 0.09 2.70 31.47
N ALA A 6 1.25 2.00 31.52
CA ALA A 6 2.52 2.59 31.07
C ALA A 6 2.55 2.81 29.56
N MET A 7 2.01 1.87 28.78
CA MET A 7 1.85 2.03 27.33
C MET A 7 0.92 3.19 26.98
N ALA A 8 -0.24 3.28 27.63
CA ALA A 8 -1.20 4.37 27.44
C ALA A 8 -0.58 5.74 27.75
N LEU A 9 0.19 5.83 28.83
CA LEU A 9 0.91 7.05 29.21
C LEU A 9 1.93 7.45 28.15
N LEU A 10 2.75 6.52 27.65
CA LEU A 10 3.73 6.78 26.60
C LEU A 10 3.06 7.25 25.31
N VAL A 11 2.01 6.58 24.87
CA VAL A 11 1.21 6.97 23.69
C VAL A 11 0.71 8.40 23.87
N LYS A 12 0.15 8.75 25.04
CA LYS A 12 -0.36 10.10 25.32
C LYS A 12 0.73 11.17 25.33
N VAL A 13 1.91 10.86 25.87
CA VAL A 13 3.07 11.74 25.86
C VAL A 13 3.53 12.04 24.43
N THR A 14 3.52 11.03 23.56
CA THR A 14 3.92 11.19 22.14
C THR A 14 2.88 11.95 21.32
N GLU A 15 1.61 11.74 21.56
CA GLU A 15 0.51 12.47 20.88
C GLU A 15 0.57 13.97 21.17
N LEU A 16 0.85 14.33 22.42
CA LEU A 16 0.91 15.72 22.85
C LEU A 16 2.30 16.36 22.67
N GLY A 17 3.30 15.57 22.27
CA GLY A 17 4.67 16.04 22.06
C GLY A 17 5.36 16.58 23.32
N SER A 18 4.78 16.35 24.49
CA SER A 18 5.25 16.95 25.75
C SER A 18 4.78 16.16 26.97
N MET A 19 5.72 15.80 27.86
CA MET A 19 5.39 15.21 29.18
C MET A 19 4.53 16.12 30.03
N SER A 20 4.77 17.43 30.01
CA SER A 20 3.98 18.40 30.77
C SER A 20 2.56 18.55 30.25
N ALA A 21 2.37 18.44 28.91
CA ALA A 21 1.04 18.46 28.32
C ALA A 21 0.28 17.18 28.69
N ALA A 22 0.95 16.00 28.60
CA ALA A 22 0.36 14.73 29.02
C ALA A 22 0.01 14.71 30.51
N ALA A 23 0.87 15.25 31.37
CA ALA A 23 0.62 15.38 32.80
C ALA A 23 -0.67 16.16 33.09
N ARG A 24 -0.86 17.30 32.41
CA ARG A 24 -2.09 18.09 32.53
C ARG A 24 -3.31 17.36 31.99
N ALA A 25 -3.19 16.75 30.81
CA ALA A 25 -4.30 16.03 30.15
C ALA A 25 -4.78 14.81 30.97
N LEU A 26 -3.86 14.17 31.70
CA LEU A 26 -4.15 12.99 32.52
C LEU A 26 -4.38 13.33 33.99
N ASN A 27 -4.35 14.61 34.34
CA ASN A 27 -4.45 15.10 35.72
C ASN A 27 -3.44 14.43 36.69
N MET A 28 -2.18 14.27 36.24
CA MET A 28 -1.10 13.61 36.94
C MET A 28 0.07 14.59 37.20
N PRO A 29 0.82 14.46 38.29
CA PRO A 29 2.06 15.23 38.50
C PRO A 29 3.09 14.88 37.40
N LEU A 30 3.80 15.90 36.88
CA LEU A 30 4.86 15.71 35.87
C LEU A 30 5.95 14.74 36.34
N THR A 31 6.32 14.79 37.64
CA THR A 31 7.28 13.88 38.24
C THR A 31 6.83 12.43 38.16
N THR A 32 5.53 12.16 38.31
CA THR A 32 4.92 10.83 38.17
C THR A 32 4.98 10.34 36.72
N VAL A 33 4.63 11.19 35.74
CA VAL A 33 4.74 10.87 34.32
C VAL A 33 6.18 10.52 33.96
N SER A 34 7.15 11.36 34.36
CA SER A 34 8.57 11.13 34.09
C SER A 34 9.08 9.82 34.70
N ARG A 35 8.68 9.54 35.95
CA ARG A 35 9.06 8.32 36.68
C ARG A 35 8.51 7.06 35.97
N HIS A 36 7.24 7.05 35.58
CA HIS A 36 6.62 5.89 34.93
C HIS A 36 7.19 5.61 33.54
N ILE A 37 7.53 6.66 32.76
CA ILE A 37 8.26 6.47 31.49
C ILE A 37 9.65 5.89 31.76
N GLY A 38 10.37 6.40 32.78
CA GLY A 38 11.68 5.88 33.16
C GLY A 38 11.62 4.42 33.64
N GLU A 39 10.59 4.03 34.40
CA GLU A 39 10.34 2.65 34.82
C GLU A 39 10.08 1.73 33.61
N LEU A 40 9.31 2.20 32.62
CA LEU A 40 9.04 1.46 31.40
C LEU A 40 10.33 1.25 30.58
N GLU A 41 11.11 2.31 30.36
CA GLU A 41 12.41 2.23 29.67
C GLU A 41 13.39 1.30 30.38
N SER A 42 13.44 1.37 31.71
CA SER A 42 14.28 0.49 32.53
C SER A 42 13.84 -0.97 32.42
N ALA A 43 12.55 -1.26 32.44
CA ALA A 43 12.02 -2.62 32.30
C ALA A 43 12.25 -3.21 30.92
N LEU A 44 12.35 -2.37 29.88
CA LEU A 44 12.66 -2.78 28.51
C LEU A 44 14.16 -2.82 28.22
N GLY A 45 14.99 -2.21 29.06
CA GLY A 45 16.43 -2.08 28.84
C GLY A 45 16.82 -1.15 27.70
N VAL A 46 15.88 -0.32 27.19
CA VAL A 46 16.08 0.54 26.05
C VAL A 46 15.40 1.90 26.24
N ARG A 47 16.00 2.98 25.72
CA ARG A 47 15.38 4.29 25.72
C ARG A 47 14.38 4.40 24.58
N LEU A 48 13.17 4.86 24.91
CA LEU A 48 12.08 5.10 23.96
C LEU A 48 11.99 6.58 23.56
N LEU A 49 12.42 7.48 24.47
CA LEU A 49 12.41 8.92 24.28
C LEU A 49 13.83 9.48 24.27
N ALA A 50 14.18 10.23 23.22
CA ALA A 50 15.37 11.05 23.17
C ALA A 50 15.05 12.41 23.80
N ARG A 51 15.70 12.72 24.93
CA ARG A 51 15.56 13.99 25.65
C ARG A 51 16.56 14.99 25.09
N THR A 52 16.12 15.89 24.24
CA THR A 52 16.87 17.12 23.96
C THR A 52 16.25 18.25 24.75
N THR A 53 17.03 19.27 25.13
CA THR A 53 16.58 20.42 25.94
C THR A 53 15.46 21.22 25.28
N ARG A 54 15.13 21.00 24.02
CA ARG A 54 14.14 21.77 23.26
C ARG A 54 12.99 20.94 22.65
N LYS A 55 13.10 19.63 22.54
CA LYS A 55 12.07 18.79 21.91
C LYS A 55 12.08 17.38 22.46
N LEU A 56 10.89 16.81 22.67
CA LEU A 56 10.70 15.40 22.96
C LEU A 56 10.58 14.68 21.59
N THR A 57 11.51 13.75 21.32
CA THR A 57 11.48 12.92 20.12
C THR A 57 11.53 11.46 20.50
N LEU A 58 10.95 10.60 19.67
CA LEU A 58 11.09 9.16 19.81
C LEU A 58 12.47 8.72 19.30
N THR A 59 13.03 7.68 19.93
CA THR A 59 14.09 6.87 19.34
C THR A 59 13.48 5.89 18.32
N ASP A 60 14.29 5.21 17.50
CA ASP A 60 13.80 4.18 16.57
C ASP A 60 13.01 3.08 17.33
N ALA A 61 13.58 2.58 18.43
CA ALA A 61 12.89 1.66 19.34
C ALA A 61 11.61 2.25 19.93
N GLY A 62 11.58 3.57 20.17
CA GLY A 62 10.41 4.30 20.64
C GLY A 62 9.30 4.37 19.61
N VAL A 63 9.64 4.57 18.34
CA VAL A 63 8.69 4.58 17.22
C VAL A 63 7.99 3.21 17.12
N ASP A 64 8.76 2.15 17.12
CA ASP A 64 8.25 0.78 17.02
C ASP A 64 7.40 0.41 18.24
N TYR A 65 7.89 0.76 19.45
CA TYR A 65 7.17 0.44 20.67
C TYR A 65 5.85 1.22 20.80
N VAL A 66 5.80 2.50 20.44
CA VAL A 66 4.56 3.31 20.44
C VAL A 66 3.55 2.75 19.44
N ALA A 67 4.00 2.35 18.25
CA ALA A 67 3.12 1.73 17.26
C ALA A 67 2.55 0.39 17.79
N ALA A 68 3.38 -0.44 18.43
CA ALA A 68 2.94 -1.68 19.07
C ALA A 68 1.99 -1.42 20.25
N ALA A 69 2.31 -0.45 21.12
CA ALA A 69 1.49 -0.12 22.28
C ALA A 69 0.08 0.36 21.89
N ARG A 70 -0.04 1.19 20.85
CA ARG A 70 -1.34 1.62 20.32
C ARG A 70 -2.21 0.43 19.91
N ARG A 71 -1.63 -0.54 19.20
CA ARG A 71 -2.35 -1.75 18.76
C ARG A 71 -2.81 -2.61 19.95
N ILE A 72 -1.91 -2.83 20.92
CA ILE A 72 -2.22 -3.62 22.12
C ILE A 72 -3.38 -2.98 22.90
N LEU A 73 -3.31 -1.67 23.13
CA LEU A 73 -4.36 -0.94 23.85
C LEU A 73 -5.70 -1.00 23.11
N GLU A 74 -5.67 -0.87 21.79
CA GLU A 74 -6.87 -1.02 20.97
C GLU A 74 -7.45 -2.45 21.00
N GLU A 75 -6.58 -3.48 21.01
CA GLU A 75 -7.02 -4.87 21.16
C GLU A 75 -7.66 -5.14 22.53
N VAL A 76 -7.10 -4.59 23.61
CA VAL A 76 -7.71 -4.67 24.93
C VAL A 76 -9.09 -4.02 24.97
N GLU A 77 -9.21 -2.78 24.46
CA GLU A 77 -10.50 -2.09 24.33
C GLU A 77 -11.51 -2.88 23.48
N ASN A 78 -11.05 -3.55 22.41
CA ASN A 78 -11.92 -4.36 21.55
C ASN A 78 -12.41 -5.62 22.30
N ALA A 79 -11.53 -6.29 23.06
CA ALA A 79 -11.89 -7.46 23.86
C ALA A 79 -12.92 -7.11 24.95
N GLU A 80 -12.71 -6.00 25.66
CA GLU A 80 -13.64 -5.51 26.68
C GLU A 80 -15.02 -5.21 26.08
N ARG A 81 -15.06 -4.57 24.91
CA ARG A 81 -16.30 -4.26 24.19
C ARG A 81 -17.04 -5.48 23.68
N GLN A 82 -16.32 -6.51 23.23
CA GLN A 82 -16.95 -7.78 22.85
C GLN A 82 -17.59 -8.47 24.04
N ALA A 83 -16.93 -8.41 25.20
CA ALA A 83 -17.45 -8.99 26.44
C ALA A 83 -18.73 -8.30 26.96
N THR A 84 -18.86 -6.99 26.72
CA THR A 84 -20.03 -6.19 27.15
C THR A 84 -21.20 -6.25 26.18
N GLY A 85 -21.07 -6.91 25.02
CA GLY A 85 -22.13 -7.03 24.01
C GLY A 85 -22.54 -5.70 23.36
N GLU A 86 -21.78 -4.64 23.56
CA GLU A 86 -22.05 -3.34 22.94
C GLU A 86 -21.80 -3.41 21.43
N TYR A 87 -22.88 -3.29 20.66
CA TYR A 87 -22.84 -3.09 19.20
C TYR A 87 -22.23 -1.72 18.93
N GLN A 88 -20.94 -1.67 18.61
CA GLN A 88 -20.24 -0.40 18.48
C GLN A 88 -19.85 -0.10 17.03
N GLU A 89 -19.88 1.21 16.73
CA GLU A 89 -19.30 1.74 15.50
C GLU A 89 -17.77 1.53 15.49
N PRO A 90 -17.19 1.20 14.32
CA PRO A 90 -15.75 1.06 14.20
C PRO A 90 -15.07 2.40 14.48
N LYS A 91 -14.00 2.39 15.28
CA LYS A 91 -13.21 3.58 15.66
C LYS A 91 -11.73 3.29 15.66
N GLY A 92 -10.91 4.34 15.68
CA GLY A 92 -9.46 4.24 15.76
C GLY A 92 -8.75 4.50 14.43
N GLU A 93 -7.46 4.21 14.35
CA GLU A 93 -6.65 4.39 13.16
C GLU A 93 -6.60 3.10 12.34
N LEU A 94 -6.74 3.22 11.03
CA LEU A 94 -6.58 2.14 10.05
C LEU A 94 -5.46 2.52 9.09
N VAL A 95 -4.40 1.71 9.07
CA VAL A 95 -3.24 1.91 8.20
C VAL A 95 -3.37 1.03 6.96
N ILE A 96 -3.49 1.67 5.80
CA ILE A 96 -3.71 0.99 4.52
C ILE A 96 -2.51 1.26 3.60
N SER A 97 -1.97 0.23 2.97
CA SER A 97 -0.94 0.35 1.93
C SER A 97 -1.53 0.00 0.56
N ALA A 98 -1.12 0.75 -0.47
CA ALA A 98 -1.52 0.46 -1.84
C ALA A 98 -0.44 0.92 -2.84
N PRO A 99 -0.37 0.34 -4.06
CA PRO A 99 0.46 0.88 -5.13
C PRO A 99 0.06 2.33 -5.41
N THR A 100 1.05 3.19 -5.67
CA THR A 100 0.87 4.65 -5.70
C THR A 100 -0.29 5.09 -6.58
N MET A 101 -0.28 4.72 -7.85
CA MET A 101 -1.29 5.13 -8.80
C MET A 101 -2.65 4.46 -8.54
N PHE A 102 -2.67 3.15 -8.24
CA PHE A 102 -3.90 2.42 -7.91
C PHE A 102 -4.54 2.94 -6.63
N GLY A 103 -3.74 3.21 -5.61
CA GLY A 103 -4.17 3.78 -4.34
C GLY A 103 -4.84 5.12 -4.52
N ARG A 104 -4.21 6.02 -5.32
CA ARG A 104 -4.77 7.34 -5.62
C ARG A 104 -6.07 7.28 -6.41
N GLN A 105 -6.12 6.45 -7.45
CA GLN A 105 -7.26 6.43 -8.38
C GLN A 105 -8.44 5.59 -7.89
N HIS A 106 -8.21 4.52 -7.14
CA HIS A 106 -9.23 3.52 -6.83
C HIS A 106 -9.43 3.27 -5.34
N VAL A 107 -8.38 3.35 -4.51
CA VAL A 107 -8.49 3.10 -3.06
C VAL A 107 -8.91 4.36 -2.32
N LEU A 108 -8.33 5.51 -2.65
CA LEU A 108 -8.64 6.79 -2.00
C LEU A 108 -10.13 7.20 -2.10
N PRO A 109 -10.81 7.05 -3.25
CA PRO A 109 -12.27 7.29 -3.32
C PRO A 109 -13.06 6.40 -2.36
N VAL A 110 -12.72 5.11 -2.27
CA VAL A 110 -13.35 4.16 -1.34
C VAL A 110 -13.11 4.55 0.12
N ILE A 111 -11.89 4.98 0.45
CA ILE A 111 -11.54 5.48 1.78
C ILE A 111 -12.39 6.73 2.11
N SER A 112 -12.55 7.65 1.16
CA SER A 112 -13.35 8.88 1.35
C SER A 112 -14.79 8.55 1.73
N GLU A 113 -15.44 7.62 1.03
CA GLU A 113 -16.79 7.18 1.33
C GLU A 113 -16.85 6.44 2.69
N PHE A 114 -15.85 5.62 2.99
CA PHE A 114 -15.77 4.89 4.25
C PHE A 114 -15.64 5.83 5.46
N ILE A 115 -14.77 6.85 5.40
CA ILE A 115 -14.62 7.85 6.47
C ILE A 115 -15.92 8.66 6.66
N ALA A 116 -16.61 9.02 5.56
CA ALA A 116 -17.89 9.72 5.64
C ALA A 116 -18.95 8.88 6.38
N ARG A 117 -18.92 7.55 6.21
CA ARG A 117 -19.83 6.62 6.88
C ARG A 117 -19.43 6.32 8.32
N TYR A 118 -18.13 6.34 8.65
CA TYR A 118 -17.58 5.99 9.96
C TYR A 118 -16.67 7.12 10.48
N PRO A 119 -17.22 8.23 10.98
CA PRO A 119 -16.47 9.45 11.31
C PRO A 119 -15.48 9.29 12.48
N GLN A 120 -15.58 8.20 13.26
CA GLN A 120 -14.62 7.90 14.32
C GLN A 120 -13.38 7.13 13.82
N ILE A 121 -13.33 6.77 12.53
CA ILE A 121 -12.15 6.17 11.89
C ILE A 121 -11.24 7.26 11.36
N ARG A 122 -9.96 7.08 11.60
CA ARG A 122 -8.88 7.81 10.94
C ARG A 122 -8.12 6.84 10.03
N VAL A 123 -7.84 7.24 8.80
CA VAL A 123 -7.10 6.40 7.86
C VAL A 123 -5.76 7.02 7.54
N ARG A 124 -4.71 6.21 7.63
CA ARG A 124 -3.38 6.52 7.12
C ARG A 124 -3.13 5.69 5.86
N LEU A 125 -3.15 6.35 4.71
CA LEU A 125 -2.91 5.71 3.42
C LEU A 125 -1.43 5.85 3.03
N LEU A 126 -0.74 4.72 2.92
CA LEU A 126 0.65 4.61 2.51
C LEU A 126 0.70 4.20 1.04
N LEU A 127 1.15 5.12 0.17
CA LEU A 127 1.26 4.88 -1.25
C LEU A 127 2.71 4.52 -1.59
N SER A 128 2.92 3.30 -2.08
CA SER A 128 4.25 2.81 -2.44
C SER A 128 4.17 1.67 -3.45
N ASP A 129 5.00 1.72 -4.49
CA ASP A 129 5.15 0.65 -5.48
C ASP A 129 6.19 -0.40 -5.04
N ARG A 130 6.82 -0.21 -3.88
CA ARG A 130 7.63 -1.22 -3.22
C ARG A 130 6.74 -2.14 -2.39
N ASN A 131 7.09 -3.42 -2.34
CA ASN A 131 6.41 -4.36 -1.44
C ASN A 131 6.72 -3.95 0.01
N ALA A 132 5.75 -3.31 0.67
CA ALA A 132 5.81 -3.06 2.10
C ALA A 132 5.70 -4.39 2.85
N ASP A 133 6.52 -4.58 3.88
CA ASP A 133 6.30 -5.62 4.87
C ASP A 133 5.20 -5.15 5.82
N LEU A 134 4.02 -5.81 5.74
CA LEU A 134 2.86 -5.43 6.56
C LEU A 134 3.14 -5.46 8.06
N VAL A 135 4.03 -6.33 8.50
CA VAL A 135 4.35 -6.50 9.92
C VAL A 135 5.32 -5.41 10.38
N SER A 136 6.45 -5.24 9.69
CA SER A 136 7.46 -4.26 10.06
C SER A 136 7.01 -2.82 9.79
N ASP A 137 6.19 -2.59 8.76
CA ASP A 137 5.65 -1.26 8.43
C ASP A 137 4.35 -0.92 9.20
N HIS A 138 3.90 -1.82 10.08
CA HIS A 138 2.68 -1.66 10.88
C HIS A 138 1.43 -1.36 10.04
N VAL A 139 1.25 -2.08 8.95
CA VAL A 139 0.12 -1.96 8.02
C VAL A 139 -0.99 -2.93 8.41
N ASP A 140 -2.23 -2.45 8.57
CA ASP A 140 -3.39 -3.28 8.88
C ASP A 140 -3.90 -4.02 7.65
N LEU A 141 -3.85 -3.37 6.48
CA LEU A 141 -4.32 -3.90 5.20
C LEU A 141 -3.49 -3.36 4.05
N ALA A 142 -3.18 -4.23 3.07
CA ALA A 142 -2.56 -3.78 1.82
C ALA A 142 -3.36 -4.22 0.60
N VAL A 143 -3.43 -3.36 -0.41
CA VAL A 143 -3.78 -3.74 -1.77
C VAL A 143 -2.52 -4.17 -2.49
N ARG A 144 -2.54 -5.34 -3.14
CA ARG A 144 -1.40 -5.86 -3.91
C ARG A 144 -1.85 -6.30 -5.29
N ILE A 145 -1.03 -6.01 -6.28
CA ILE A 145 -1.21 -6.41 -7.68
C ILE A 145 0.01 -7.23 -8.08
N GLY A 146 -0.20 -8.46 -8.49
CA GLY A 146 0.83 -9.44 -8.83
C GLY A 146 0.79 -10.67 -7.94
N ASP A 147 1.72 -11.59 -8.21
CA ASP A 147 1.83 -12.82 -7.46
C ASP A 147 2.28 -12.53 -6.02
N LEU A 148 1.73 -13.29 -5.10
CA LEU A 148 2.05 -13.20 -3.69
C LEU A 148 3.15 -14.22 -3.38
N ALA A 149 4.17 -13.79 -2.63
CA ALA A 149 5.07 -14.74 -2.00
C ALA A 149 4.28 -15.52 -0.91
N ASP A 150 4.69 -16.75 -0.67
CA ASP A 150 4.14 -17.54 0.44
C ASP A 150 4.31 -16.79 1.76
N SER A 151 3.19 -16.51 2.40
CA SER A 151 3.16 -15.76 3.66
C SER A 151 2.01 -16.25 4.55
N SER A 152 2.14 -16.00 5.85
CA SER A 152 1.08 -16.26 6.85
C SER A 152 -0.08 -15.25 6.78
N MET A 153 -0.19 -14.47 5.72
CA MET A 153 -1.22 -13.46 5.54
C MET A 153 -2.48 -14.04 4.93
N VAL A 154 -3.62 -13.45 5.27
CA VAL A 154 -4.90 -13.73 4.59
C VAL A 154 -4.97 -12.88 3.32
N ALA A 155 -5.26 -13.53 2.20
CA ALA A 155 -5.46 -12.88 0.91
C ALA A 155 -6.91 -12.98 0.47
N THR A 156 -7.59 -11.84 0.34
CA THR A 156 -8.90 -11.76 -0.30
C THR A 156 -8.73 -11.35 -1.75
N ARG A 157 -9.01 -12.24 -2.69
CA ARG A 157 -8.93 -11.95 -4.12
C ARG A 157 -10.03 -10.97 -4.53
N LEU A 158 -9.63 -9.90 -5.22
CA LEU A 158 -10.53 -8.89 -5.76
C LEU A 158 -10.84 -9.11 -7.24
N GLY A 159 -9.84 -9.53 -8.02
CA GLY A 159 -9.93 -9.73 -9.46
C GLY A 159 -8.55 -9.88 -10.09
N THR A 160 -8.44 -9.44 -11.33
CA THR A 160 -7.19 -9.47 -12.10
C THR A 160 -6.98 -8.15 -12.84
N MET A 161 -5.73 -7.88 -13.25
CA MET A 161 -5.32 -6.70 -13.99
C MET A 161 -4.47 -7.10 -15.19
N ARG A 162 -4.85 -6.70 -16.40
CA ARG A 162 -4.06 -6.93 -17.61
C ARG A 162 -2.71 -6.26 -17.50
N ILE A 163 -1.69 -6.91 -18.07
CA ILE A 163 -0.34 -6.35 -18.26
C ILE A 163 -0.20 -6.08 -19.75
N VAL A 164 -0.11 -4.81 -20.11
CA VAL A 164 -0.17 -4.36 -21.50
C VAL A 164 1.15 -3.73 -21.94
N ALA A 165 1.49 -3.86 -23.21
CA ALA A 165 2.50 -3.05 -23.88
C ALA A 165 1.81 -1.92 -24.63
N CYS A 166 2.33 -0.70 -24.54
CA CYS A 166 1.74 0.46 -25.23
C CYS A 166 2.81 1.46 -25.67
N ALA A 167 2.48 2.25 -26.69
CA ALA A 167 3.33 3.29 -27.24
C ALA A 167 2.51 4.42 -27.85
N HIS A 168 3.14 5.59 -28.01
CA HIS A 168 2.55 6.71 -28.73
C HIS A 168 2.42 6.40 -30.23
N PRO A 169 1.30 6.73 -30.92
CA PRO A 169 1.10 6.46 -32.35
C PRO A 169 2.23 7.01 -33.26
N ALA A 170 2.78 8.18 -32.95
CA ALA A 170 3.89 8.75 -33.73
C ALA A 170 5.17 7.90 -33.65
N LEU A 171 5.43 7.21 -32.51
CA LEU A 171 6.53 6.27 -32.41
C LEU A 171 6.33 5.10 -33.37
N LEU A 172 5.10 4.56 -33.42
CA LEU A 172 4.76 3.44 -34.29
C LEU A 172 4.81 3.84 -35.78
N ALA A 173 4.45 5.06 -36.11
CA ALA A 173 4.60 5.59 -37.46
C ALA A 173 6.08 5.65 -37.90
N LYS A 174 7.00 5.90 -36.97
CA LYS A 174 8.44 5.99 -37.25
C LYS A 174 9.13 4.63 -37.32
N TYR A 175 8.81 3.71 -36.40
CA TYR A 175 9.54 2.44 -36.23
C TYR A 175 8.77 1.22 -36.78
N GLY A 176 7.49 1.40 -37.15
CA GLY A 176 6.58 0.31 -37.49
C GLY A 176 5.88 -0.28 -36.25
N GLU A 177 4.72 -0.89 -36.47
CA GLU A 177 3.95 -1.54 -35.42
C GLU A 177 4.44 -2.99 -35.26
N PRO A 178 4.89 -3.41 -34.04
CA PRO A 178 5.37 -4.76 -33.80
C PRO A 178 4.23 -5.76 -33.94
N GLN A 179 4.44 -6.81 -34.72
CA GLN A 179 3.47 -7.89 -34.94
C GLN A 179 3.76 -9.11 -34.04
N ARG A 180 4.95 -9.22 -33.52
CA ARG A 180 5.43 -10.31 -32.64
C ARG A 180 6.31 -9.73 -31.55
N PRO A 181 6.39 -10.38 -30.37
CA PRO A 181 7.20 -9.91 -29.26
C PRO A 181 8.64 -9.57 -29.60
N ARG A 182 9.29 -10.37 -30.47
CA ARG A 182 10.69 -10.13 -30.92
C ARG A 182 10.88 -8.83 -31.71
N ASP A 183 9.81 -8.33 -32.34
CA ASP A 183 9.88 -7.09 -33.14
C ASP A 183 10.08 -5.86 -32.23
N LEU A 184 9.78 -5.98 -30.91
CA LEU A 184 10.04 -4.94 -29.89
C LEU A 184 11.53 -4.60 -29.78
N ALA A 185 12.43 -5.50 -30.14
CA ALA A 185 13.87 -5.25 -30.09
C ALA A 185 14.33 -4.11 -31.05
N ALA A 186 13.50 -3.76 -32.03
CA ALA A 186 13.77 -2.64 -32.96
C ALA A 186 13.23 -1.30 -32.45
N LEU A 187 12.46 -1.29 -31.34
CA LEU A 187 11.86 -0.08 -30.78
C LEU A 187 12.58 0.37 -29.52
N PRO A 188 12.59 1.68 -29.22
CA PRO A 188 13.07 2.16 -27.92
C PRO A 188 12.13 1.66 -26.81
N ILE A 189 12.71 1.21 -25.69
CA ILE A 189 12.00 0.59 -24.57
C ILE A 189 12.14 1.45 -23.34
N ILE A 190 11.02 1.63 -22.60
CA ILE A 190 10.97 2.25 -21.30
C ILE A 190 10.88 1.14 -20.25
N HIS A 191 11.78 1.18 -19.27
CA HIS A 191 11.83 0.22 -18.17
C HIS A 191 11.42 0.88 -16.85
N ILE A 192 10.61 0.16 -16.06
CA ILE A 192 10.30 0.53 -14.68
C ILE A 192 11.25 -0.26 -13.79
N GLU A 193 12.13 0.44 -13.07
CA GLU A 193 13.05 -0.18 -12.13
C GLU A 193 12.31 -0.86 -10.98
N SER A 194 12.73 -2.06 -10.66
CA SER A 194 12.22 -2.87 -9.55
C SER A 194 13.41 -3.29 -8.69
N PRO A 195 13.22 -3.55 -7.38
CA PRO A 195 14.25 -4.16 -6.55
C PRO A 195 14.72 -5.51 -7.06
N MET A 196 13.91 -6.20 -7.88
CA MET A 196 14.31 -7.45 -8.51
C MET A 196 15.06 -7.20 -9.83
N PRO A 197 16.08 -8.02 -10.15
CA PRO A 197 16.81 -7.88 -11.40
C PRO A 197 15.87 -7.92 -12.61
N TYR A 198 16.08 -7.00 -13.56
CA TYR A 198 15.37 -7.01 -14.82
C TYR A 198 15.68 -8.30 -15.59
N ARG A 199 14.64 -9.08 -15.90
CA ARG A 199 14.75 -10.36 -16.62
C ARG A 199 14.19 -10.30 -18.06
N GLY A 200 13.73 -9.13 -18.51
CA GLY A 200 13.01 -8.98 -19.77
C GLY A 200 11.49 -9.00 -19.61
N TRP A 201 10.79 -8.92 -20.74
CA TRP A 201 9.33 -8.98 -20.79
C TRP A 201 8.85 -10.38 -21.15
N ARG A 202 7.86 -10.86 -20.39
CA ARG A 202 7.22 -12.13 -20.64
C ARG A 202 6.00 -11.92 -21.52
N PHE A 203 5.83 -12.77 -22.53
CA PHE A 203 4.67 -12.83 -23.42
C PHE A 203 4.15 -14.26 -23.48
N ARG A 204 2.85 -14.42 -23.66
CA ARG A 204 2.25 -15.74 -23.87
C ARG A 204 2.73 -16.32 -25.20
N ALA A 205 3.19 -17.56 -25.21
CA ALA A 205 3.50 -18.27 -26.42
C ALA A 205 2.32 -19.16 -26.85
N ALA A 206 2.15 -19.35 -28.15
CA ALA A 206 1.11 -20.24 -28.70
C ALA A 206 1.35 -21.72 -28.33
N GLU A 207 2.60 -22.12 -28.06
CA GLU A 207 3.03 -23.48 -27.78
C GLU A 207 3.86 -23.56 -26.47
N ARG A 208 3.20 -23.68 -25.33
CA ARG A 208 3.65 -24.22 -24.05
C ARG A 208 4.64 -23.46 -23.16
N GLU A 209 5.48 -22.52 -23.61
CA GLU A 209 6.35 -21.75 -22.72
C GLU A 209 6.24 -20.25 -23.01
N ASP A 210 6.06 -19.46 -21.96
CA ASP A 210 6.08 -18.00 -22.05
C ASP A 210 7.40 -17.52 -22.66
N GLN A 211 7.33 -16.69 -23.69
CA GLN A 211 8.50 -16.12 -24.31
C GLN A 211 9.05 -14.95 -23.47
N LEU A 212 10.24 -15.12 -22.92
CA LEU A 212 10.98 -14.06 -22.23
C LEU A 212 11.90 -13.34 -23.22
N ILE A 213 11.71 -12.03 -23.40
CA ILE A 213 12.52 -11.22 -24.30
C ILE A 213 13.28 -10.19 -23.51
N ASN A 214 14.60 -10.20 -23.63
CA ASN A 214 15.45 -9.17 -23.08
C ASN A 214 15.44 -7.94 -24.01
N LEU A 215 14.98 -6.80 -23.50
CA LEU A 215 14.81 -5.55 -24.22
C LEU A 215 15.62 -4.46 -23.52
N PRO A 216 16.82 -4.12 -24.02
CA PRO A 216 17.63 -3.08 -23.38
C PRO A 216 16.88 -1.74 -23.40
N PRO A 217 16.69 -1.07 -22.26
CA PRO A 217 15.94 0.17 -22.20
C PRO A 217 16.76 1.36 -22.71
N VAL A 218 16.07 2.31 -23.34
CA VAL A 218 16.62 3.65 -23.62
C VAL A 218 16.34 4.62 -22.49
N LEU A 219 15.33 4.31 -21.65
CA LEU A 219 14.97 5.08 -20.46
C LEU A 219 14.58 4.12 -19.34
N SER A 220 15.16 4.31 -18.16
CA SER A 220 14.72 3.65 -16.93
C SER A 220 14.12 4.69 -15.98
N VAL A 221 12.97 4.37 -15.40
CA VAL A 221 12.25 5.20 -14.43
C VAL A 221 11.87 4.37 -13.20
N THR A 222 11.62 5.03 -12.09
CA THR A 222 11.34 4.35 -10.82
C THR A 222 9.85 4.24 -10.51
N THR A 223 8.98 4.89 -11.30
CA THR A 223 7.53 4.86 -11.09
C THR A 223 6.77 4.53 -12.37
N PRO A 224 5.65 3.79 -12.25
CA PRO A 224 4.78 3.49 -13.39
C PRO A 224 4.19 4.75 -14.06
N GLU A 225 3.90 5.80 -13.28
CA GLU A 225 3.42 7.09 -13.80
C GLU A 225 4.42 7.70 -14.77
N SER A 226 5.69 7.74 -14.36
CA SER A 226 6.74 8.28 -15.22
C SER A 226 6.93 7.46 -16.49
N ALA A 227 6.73 6.13 -16.42
CA ALA A 227 6.77 5.28 -17.62
C ALA A 227 5.59 5.55 -18.56
N ALA A 228 4.38 5.73 -18.01
CA ALA A 228 3.19 6.08 -18.79
C ALA A 228 3.35 7.44 -19.48
N ASP A 229 3.84 8.45 -18.74
CA ASP A 229 4.08 9.79 -19.29
C ASP A 229 5.17 9.77 -20.35
N ALA A 230 6.28 9.04 -20.13
CA ALA A 230 7.33 8.90 -21.15
C ALA A 230 6.82 8.19 -22.42
N ALA A 231 5.94 7.19 -22.28
CA ALA A 231 5.30 6.55 -23.42
C ALA A 231 4.38 7.51 -24.17
N ARG A 232 3.58 8.33 -23.47
CA ARG A 232 2.72 9.40 -24.07
C ARG A 232 3.55 10.47 -24.81
N LEU A 233 4.73 10.78 -24.32
CA LEU A 233 5.68 11.68 -24.98
C LEU A 233 6.41 11.03 -26.17
N GLY A 234 6.15 9.75 -26.48
CA GLY A 234 6.77 9.06 -27.61
C GLY A 234 8.22 8.65 -27.40
N VAL A 235 8.71 8.58 -26.15
CA VAL A 235 10.08 8.18 -25.82
C VAL A 235 10.31 6.72 -26.18
N GLY A 236 9.31 5.85 -25.99
CA GLY A 236 9.45 4.42 -26.25
C GLY A 236 8.18 3.63 -25.95
N VAL A 237 8.32 2.32 -26.07
CA VAL A 237 7.29 1.35 -25.66
C VAL A 237 7.38 1.12 -24.15
N ALA A 238 6.28 1.25 -23.44
CA ALA A 238 6.18 0.92 -22.02
C ALA A 238 5.37 -0.36 -21.79
N ARG A 239 5.74 -1.12 -20.76
CA ARG A 239 4.94 -2.23 -20.23
C ARG A 239 4.30 -1.77 -18.93
N LEU A 240 2.98 -1.73 -18.91
CA LEU A 240 2.18 -1.15 -17.85
C LEU A 240 1.07 -2.12 -17.40
N LEU A 241 0.53 -1.89 -16.21
CA LEU A 241 -0.79 -2.41 -15.88
C LEU A 241 -1.85 -1.61 -16.64
N HIS A 242 -2.88 -2.27 -17.16
CA HIS A 242 -3.86 -1.65 -18.07
C HIS A 242 -4.43 -0.33 -17.57
N TYR A 243 -4.78 -0.23 -16.27
CA TYR A 243 -5.30 0.99 -15.69
C TYR A 243 -4.32 2.19 -15.76
N GLN A 244 -3.02 1.94 -15.82
CA GLN A 244 -1.99 2.97 -15.94
C GLN A 244 -1.93 3.58 -17.34
N ALA A 245 -2.33 2.82 -18.35
CA ALA A 245 -2.38 3.27 -19.75
C ALA A 245 -3.71 3.92 -20.12
N LEU A 246 -4.80 3.70 -19.35
CA LEU A 246 -6.17 4.07 -19.73
C LEU A 246 -6.35 5.54 -20.11
N ASP A 247 -5.72 6.45 -19.38
CA ASP A 247 -5.83 7.88 -19.69
C ASP A 247 -5.26 8.21 -21.08
N GLY A 248 -4.04 7.73 -21.34
CA GLY A 248 -3.40 7.89 -22.64
C GLY A 248 -4.15 7.19 -23.78
N LEU A 249 -4.76 6.03 -23.51
CA LEU A 249 -5.58 5.30 -24.50
C LEU A 249 -6.85 6.09 -24.85
N ARG A 250 -7.55 6.63 -23.85
CA ARG A 250 -8.78 7.44 -24.04
C ARG A 250 -8.53 8.71 -24.83
N HIS A 251 -7.35 9.33 -24.67
CA HIS A 251 -6.98 10.54 -25.40
C HIS A 251 -6.28 10.26 -26.74
N GLY A 252 -6.12 8.98 -27.12
CA GLY A 252 -5.42 8.59 -28.34
C GLY A 252 -3.91 8.86 -28.32
N GLU A 253 -3.34 9.15 -27.14
CA GLU A 253 -1.89 9.37 -26.94
C GLU A 253 -1.13 8.06 -26.78
N LEU A 254 -1.83 6.97 -26.46
CA LEU A 254 -1.28 5.63 -26.40
C LEU A 254 -2.11 4.67 -27.26
N ARG A 255 -1.44 3.63 -27.75
CA ARG A 255 -2.03 2.49 -28.45
C ARG A 255 -1.50 1.20 -27.86
N LEU A 256 -2.39 0.22 -27.65
CA LEU A 256 -2.00 -1.10 -27.18
C LEU A 256 -1.29 -1.88 -28.28
N LEU A 257 -0.34 -2.70 -27.88
CA LEU A 257 0.50 -3.51 -28.77
C LEU A 257 0.46 -4.96 -28.32
N LEU A 258 0.44 -5.90 -29.27
CA LEU A 258 0.61 -7.33 -29.03
C LEU A 258 -0.44 -7.91 -28.05
N GLU A 259 -1.68 -7.43 -28.11
CA GLU A 259 -2.76 -7.83 -27.21
C GLU A 259 -3.06 -9.34 -27.25
N ASN A 260 -2.85 -9.97 -28.40
CA ASN A 260 -3.08 -11.41 -28.60
C ASN A 260 -2.08 -12.31 -27.86
N VAL A 261 -0.96 -11.75 -27.40
CA VAL A 261 0.12 -12.46 -26.70
C VAL A 261 0.45 -11.86 -25.35
N GLU A 262 -0.46 -11.09 -24.74
CA GLU A 262 -0.31 -10.61 -23.39
C GLU A 262 -0.06 -11.75 -22.41
N PRO A 263 0.75 -11.56 -21.37
CA PRO A 263 0.92 -12.55 -20.31
C PRO A 263 -0.37 -12.73 -19.53
N ASP A 264 -0.43 -13.72 -18.67
CA ASP A 264 -1.56 -13.90 -17.78
C ASP A 264 -1.77 -12.66 -16.92
N PRO A 265 -3.04 -12.25 -16.71
CA PRO A 265 -3.34 -11.06 -15.93
C PRO A 265 -2.87 -11.21 -14.49
N ALA A 266 -2.25 -10.16 -13.96
CA ALA A 266 -1.81 -10.09 -12.58
C ALA A 266 -3.00 -10.15 -11.60
N PRO A 267 -2.99 -11.02 -10.58
CA PRO A 267 -4.04 -11.06 -9.57
C PRO A 267 -4.01 -9.80 -8.70
N VAL A 268 -5.19 -9.37 -8.23
CA VAL A 268 -5.34 -8.23 -7.32
C VAL A 268 -5.94 -8.72 -6.01
N HIS A 269 -5.30 -8.40 -4.89
CA HIS A 269 -5.68 -8.87 -3.56
C HIS A 269 -5.76 -7.75 -2.52
N LEU A 270 -6.60 -7.96 -1.51
CA LEU A 270 -6.46 -7.36 -0.19
C LEU A 270 -5.68 -8.34 0.67
N LEU A 271 -4.60 -7.86 1.27
CA LEU A 271 -3.76 -8.62 2.20
C LEU A 271 -3.88 -8.04 3.61
N TYR A 272 -4.03 -8.89 4.58
CA TYR A 272 -4.02 -8.52 6.01
C TYR A 272 -3.51 -9.68 6.85
N THR A 273 -3.05 -9.39 8.06
CA THR A 273 -2.55 -10.45 8.96
C THR A 273 -3.68 -11.35 9.41
N ALA A 274 -3.47 -12.68 9.31
CA ALA A 274 -4.37 -13.66 9.87
C ALA A 274 -4.35 -13.51 11.40
N ARG A 275 -5.44 -12.99 11.99
CA ARG A 275 -5.69 -12.98 13.42
C ARG A 275 -7.05 -13.63 13.65
N ASP A 276 -7.16 -14.49 14.63
CA ASP A 276 -8.41 -15.17 14.99
C ASP A 276 -9.55 -14.18 15.27
N LEU A 277 -9.18 -12.94 15.63
CA LEU A 277 -10.09 -11.82 15.89
C LEU A 277 -9.58 -10.56 15.21
N ALA A 278 -9.81 -10.43 13.89
CA ALA A 278 -9.50 -9.18 13.20
C ALA A 278 -10.32 -8.00 13.81
N PRO A 279 -9.69 -6.84 14.11
CA PRO A 279 -10.38 -5.68 14.68
C PRO A 279 -11.61 -5.27 13.86
N LEU A 280 -12.67 -4.81 14.55
CA LEU A 280 -13.94 -4.44 13.91
C LEU A 280 -13.75 -3.44 12.76
N LYS A 281 -12.88 -2.43 12.95
CA LYS A 281 -12.53 -1.44 11.93
C LYS A 281 -11.99 -2.08 10.64
N LEU A 282 -11.13 -3.09 10.76
CA LEU A 282 -10.54 -3.80 9.62
C LEU A 282 -11.60 -4.65 8.91
N ARG A 283 -12.40 -5.42 9.64
CA ARG A 283 -13.51 -6.21 9.06
C ARG A 283 -14.50 -5.33 8.30
N LYS A 284 -14.94 -4.22 8.93
CA LYS A 284 -15.88 -3.27 8.30
C LYS A 284 -15.29 -2.61 7.06
N PHE A 285 -13.98 -2.31 7.08
CA PHE A 285 -13.32 -1.77 5.88
C PHE A 285 -13.23 -2.81 4.78
N ILE A 286 -12.88 -4.06 5.06
CA ILE A 286 -12.80 -5.14 4.06
C ILE A 286 -14.18 -5.35 3.43
N ASP A 287 -15.24 -5.46 4.25
CA ASP A 287 -16.63 -5.66 3.79
C ASP A 287 -17.10 -4.51 2.89
N PHE A 288 -16.66 -3.28 3.18
CA PHE A 288 -16.99 -2.09 2.42
C PHE A 288 -16.16 -1.96 1.14
N ALA A 289 -14.85 -2.15 1.26
CA ALA A 289 -13.91 -1.88 0.18
C ALA A 289 -13.86 -2.99 -0.88
N ALA A 290 -13.99 -4.28 -0.49
CA ALA A 290 -13.85 -5.37 -1.43
C ALA A 290 -14.90 -5.34 -2.56
N PRO A 291 -16.19 -5.10 -2.33
CA PRO A 291 -17.16 -4.94 -3.42
C PRO A 291 -16.87 -3.74 -4.32
N ALA A 292 -16.53 -2.59 -3.74
CA ALA A 292 -16.24 -1.36 -4.46
C ALA A 292 -15.00 -1.51 -5.37
N LEU A 293 -13.93 -2.12 -4.85
CA LEU A 293 -12.71 -2.38 -5.62
C LEU A 293 -12.91 -3.43 -6.72
N ARG A 294 -13.74 -4.48 -6.47
CA ARG A 294 -14.13 -5.42 -7.52
C ARG A 294 -14.85 -4.73 -8.66
N GLN A 295 -15.79 -3.83 -8.36
CA GLN A 295 -16.48 -3.04 -9.38
C GLN A 295 -15.51 -2.11 -10.14
N ALA A 296 -14.53 -1.50 -9.44
CA ALA A 296 -13.51 -0.70 -10.09
C ALA A 296 -12.69 -1.54 -11.09
N LEU A 297 -12.28 -2.76 -10.71
CA LEU A 297 -11.56 -3.67 -11.60
C LEU A 297 -12.39 -4.08 -12.82
N LEU A 298 -13.69 -4.33 -12.65
CA LEU A 298 -14.60 -4.62 -13.78
C LEU A 298 -14.72 -3.43 -14.73
N ARG A 299 -14.81 -2.20 -14.21
CA ARG A 299 -14.82 -0.97 -15.05
C ARG A 299 -13.51 -0.78 -15.81
N ILE A 300 -12.37 -1.08 -15.18
CA ILE A 300 -11.06 -1.05 -15.85
C ILE A 300 -11.00 -2.09 -16.97
N ALA A 301 -11.47 -3.31 -16.71
CA ALA A 301 -11.46 -4.38 -17.69
C ALA A 301 -12.39 -4.11 -18.90
N GLY A 302 -13.49 -3.41 -18.69
CA GLY A 302 -14.44 -3.02 -19.75
C GLY A 302 -14.08 -1.69 -20.45
N ALA A 303 -13.06 -0.98 -20.01
CA ALA A 303 -12.57 0.23 -20.65
C ALA A 303 -11.45 -0.15 -21.64
N ALA A 304 -11.86 -0.69 -22.79
CA ALA A 304 -10.97 -1.01 -23.92
C ALA A 304 -10.99 0.12 -24.94
#